data_dc4aa650c3e34b36f53f2abcb2f18842
#
_entry.id   dc4aa650c3e34b36f53f2abcb2f18842
#
_cell.length_a   1.000
_cell.length_b   1.000
_cell.length_c   1.000
_cell.angle_alpha   90.00
_cell.angle_beta   90.00
_cell.angle_gamma   90.00
#
_symmetry.space_group_name_H-M   'P 1'
#
loop_
_entity.id
_entity.type
_entity.pdbx_description
1 polymer ?
#
loop_
_entity_poly.entity_id
_entity_poly.type
_entity_poly.pdbx_seq_one_letter_code
_entity_poly.pdbx_strand_id
1 'polypeptide(L)'
;MKKFAIVMCASTVFAGFAFGGTETYSSGKEMKQTAVQQAPCPEWYRDTEWNVNLWGTYALTGNSWRNDTYLGVDHAWGGGIDAKYFFHRYFGVGLEGYAVSLNQNHGVFFDVNGNRSESGAAGAALGTFTFRYPIPCSRFAPYVFAGAGAMFGGGGREELIFASDGDVIGARNSGSETKAVGQFGGGFEVRFTPAIGLMNDFSWNVVGGPKNNFGMVRSGITIAF
;
A
#
# COMPACT_ATOMS: atom_id res chain seq x y z
N MET A 1 -9.81 -21.74 10.76
CA MET A 1 -9.21 -20.69 11.61
C MET A 1 -7.77 -21.05 12.05
N LYS A 2 -6.87 -21.53 11.16
CA LYS A 2 -5.49 -21.88 11.51
C LYS A 2 -4.43 -21.38 10.51
N LYS A 3 -4.76 -20.45 9.60
CA LYS A 3 -3.82 -19.94 8.57
C LYS A 3 -3.45 -18.46 8.73
N PHE A 4 -3.95 -17.76 9.76
CA PHE A 4 -3.67 -16.33 9.99
C PHE A 4 -2.40 -16.04 10.82
N ALA A 5 -1.72 -17.06 11.34
CA ALA A 5 -0.61 -16.88 12.28
C ALA A 5 0.78 -16.68 11.61
N ILE A 6 0.91 -16.87 10.30
CA ILE A 6 2.23 -16.94 9.64
C ILE A 6 2.70 -15.60 9.05
N VAL A 7 1.81 -14.67 8.78
CA VAL A 7 2.19 -13.38 8.14
C VAL A 7 2.65 -12.33 9.15
N MET A 8 2.32 -12.48 10.43
CA MET A 8 2.69 -11.49 11.46
C MET A 8 4.06 -11.71 12.11
N CYS A 9 4.73 -12.84 11.89
CA CYS A 9 6.03 -13.14 12.52
C CYS A 9 7.27 -12.64 11.77
N ALA A 10 7.14 -12.09 10.57
CA ALA A 10 8.29 -11.63 9.79
C ALA A 10 8.75 -10.20 10.09
N SER A 11 8.00 -9.42 10.88
CA SER A 11 8.29 -8.00 11.13
C SER A 11 8.87 -7.66 12.50
N THR A 12 9.15 -8.65 13.36
CA THR A 12 9.63 -8.38 14.74
C THR A 12 11.12 -8.62 14.99
N VAL A 13 11.92 -8.85 13.97
CA VAL A 13 13.35 -9.11 14.14
C VAL A 13 14.16 -7.92 13.60
N PHE A 14 14.14 -6.77 14.27
CA PHE A 14 15.21 -5.76 14.19
C PHE A 14 14.99 -4.65 15.23
N ALA A 15 14.95 -4.97 16.51
CA ALA A 15 15.04 -3.99 17.58
C ALA A 15 16.13 -4.38 18.57
N GLY A 16 17.36 -4.51 18.08
CA GLY A 16 18.55 -4.62 18.91
C GLY A 16 19.32 -3.30 18.88
N PHE A 17 18.86 -2.29 19.59
CA PHE A 17 19.67 -1.09 19.85
C PHE A 17 20.58 -1.38 21.05
N ALA A 18 21.86 -1.63 20.78
CA ALA A 18 22.87 -1.63 21.81
C ALA A 18 23.11 -0.16 22.25
N PHE A 19 22.57 0.22 23.38
CA PHE A 19 23.03 1.40 24.11
C PHE A 19 24.34 1.06 24.81
N GLY A 20 25.46 1.38 24.18
CA GLY A 20 26.76 1.39 24.82
C GLY A 20 26.84 2.58 25.77
N GLY A 21 26.52 2.39 27.03
CA GLY A 21 26.84 3.35 28.07
C GLY A 21 28.32 3.29 28.37
N THR A 22 29.09 4.36 28.07
CA THR A 22 30.45 4.51 28.56
C THR A 22 30.40 5.07 29.98
N GLU A 23 30.74 4.25 30.97
CA GLU A 23 30.97 4.70 32.32
C GLU A 23 32.26 5.52 32.35
N THR A 24 32.15 6.80 32.66
CA THR A 24 33.28 7.71 32.86
C THR A 24 33.88 7.49 34.25
N TYR A 25 35.03 6.83 34.32
CA TYR A 25 35.83 6.72 35.52
C TYR A 25 36.52 8.08 35.76
N SER A 26 36.07 8.81 36.77
CA SER A 26 36.63 10.10 37.17
C SER A 26 37.94 9.88 37.95
N SER A 27 39.09 9.99 37.32
CA SER A 27 40.37 10.17 37.96
C SER A 27 40.69 11.66 37.99
N GLY A 28 40.81 12.19 39.22
CA GLY A 28 40.93 13.63 39.51
C GLY A 28 42.24 14.29 39.01
N LYS A 29 42.35 14.54 37.74
CA LYS A 29 43.21 15.50 37.11
C LYS A 29 42.34 16.29 36.15
N GLU A 30 42.31 17.64 36.29
CA GLU A 30 41.64 18.53 35.36
C GLU A 30 42.16 18.35 33.93
N MET A 31 41.64 17.35 33.23
CA MET A 31 41.72 17.35 31.76
C MET A 31 40.70 18.36 31.27
N LYS A 32 41.19 19.42 30.60
CA LYS A 32 40.36 20.25 29.74
C LYS A 32 39.54 19.28 28.88
N GLN A 33 38.26 19.08 29.21
CA GLN A 33 37.35 18.35 28.36
C GLN A 33 37.26 19.10 27.03
N THR A 34 38.03 18.66 26.06
CA THR A 34 37.80 19.07 24.68
C THR A 34 36.38 18.57 24.39
N ALA A 35 35.45 19.52 24.25
CA ALA A 35 34.08 19.17 23.86
C ALA A 35 34.19 18.32 22.58
N VAL A 36 33.92 17.03 22.72
CA VAL A 36 33.87 16.13 21.54
C VAL A 36 32.69 16.63 20.74
N GLN A 37 32.99 17.35 19.68
CA GLN A 37 31.98 17.81 18.74
C GLN A 37 31.37 16.54 18.13
N GLN A 38 30.15 16.23 18.55
CA GLN A 38 29.43 15.11 17.99
C GLN A 38 29.39 15.27 16.48
N ALA A 39 29.82 14.24 15.76
CA ALA A 39 29.75 14.25 14.30
C ALA A 39 28.30 14.53 13.88
N PRO A 40 28.09 15.42 12.91
CA PRO A 40 26.75 15.75 12.44
C PRO A 40 26.05 14.48 11.95
N CYS A 41 24.80 14.31 12.38
CA CYS A 41 23.99 13.15 11.96
C CYS A 41 23.85 13.16 10.43
N PRO A 42 23.97 12.01 9.78
CA PRO A 42 23.69 11.91 8.34
C PRO A 42 22.27 12.38 8.03
N GLU A 43 22.12 13.19 7.01
CA GLU A 43 20.82 13.67 6.55
C GLU A 43 20.18 12.61 5.63
N TRP A 44 19.30 11.77 6.22
CA TRP A 44 18.60 10.71 5.50
C TRP A 44 17.39 11.20 4.72
N TYR A 45 16.76 12.28 5.17
CA TYR A 45 15.54 12.87 4.64
C TYR A 45 15.73 14.37 4.46
N ARG A 46 15.63 14.82 3.22
CA ARG A 46 15.83 16.24 2.89
C ARG A 46 14.58 17.06 3.17
N ASP A 47 14.75 18.37 3.31
CA ASP A 47 13.62 19.29 3.45
C ASP A 47 12.76 19.34 2.19
N THR A 48 13.41 19.26 1.02
CA THR A 48 12.72 19.15 -0.26
C THR A 48 13.29 17.96 -1.03
N GLU A 49 12.41 17.03 -1.43
CA GLU A 49 12.83 15.87 -2.23
C GLU A 49 11.68 15.31 -3.06
N TRP A 50 12.03 14.68 -4.17
CA TRP A 50 11.14 13.83 -4.93
C TRP A 50 11.35 12.38 -4.51
N ASN A 51 10.25 11.67 -4.29
CA ASN A 51 10.26 10.24 -4.04
C ASN A 51 9.45 9.54 -5.12
N VAL A 52 10.05 8.56 -5.77
CA VAL A 52 9.35 7.63 -6.65
C VAL A 52 9.36 6.27 -5.97
N ASN A 53 8.19 5.70 -5.78
CA ASN A 53 8.00 4.40 -5.16
C ASN A 53 7.47 3.40 -6.19
N LEU A 54 8.04 2.20 -6.19
CA LEU A 54 7.53 1.04 -6.91
C LEU A 54 7.23 -0.05 -5.90
N TRP A 55 5.99 -0.54 -5.88
CA TRP A 55 5.54 -1.43 -4.83
C TRP A 55 4.60 -2.54 -5.32
N GLY A 56 4.66 -3.68 -4.63
CA GLY A 56 3.67 -4.73 -4.72
C GLY A 56 2.59 -4.57 -3.65
N THR A 57 1.39 -5.04 -3.92
CA THR A 57 0.27 -4.98 -3.00
C THR A 57 -0.49 -6.28 -2.88
N TYR A 58 -1.05 -6.47 -1.70
CA TYR A 58 -2.03 -7.49 -1.41
C TYR A 58 -3.29 -6.83 -0.86
N ALA A 59 -4.36 -6.90 -1.64
CA ALA A 59 -5.66 -6.37 -1.24
C ALA A 59 -6.40 -7.40 -0.41
N LEU A 60 -6.91 -6.96 0.76
CA LEU A 60 -7.65 -7.74 1.73
C LEU A 60 -9.09 -7.25 1.73
N THR A 61 -9.99 -8.16 1.47
CA THR A 61 -11.42 -7.89 1.47
C THR A 61 -12.10 -8.72 2.56
N GLY A 62 -13.19 -8.23 3.12
CA GLY A 62 -13.91 -8.97 4.16
C GLY A 62 -14.70 -10.17 3.59
N ASN A 63 -14.95 -11.20 4.41
CA ASN A 63 -15.72 -12.41 4.04
C ASN A 63 -17.16 -12.14 3.55
N SER A 64 -17.63 -10.90 3.60
CA SER A 64 -18.95 -10.47 3.12
C SER A 64 -18.93 -9.94 1.68
N TRP A 65 -17.81 -10.03 0.99
CA TRP A 65 -17.68 -9.61 -0.39
C TRP A 65 -18.25 -10.69 -1.32
N ARG A 66 -19.55 -10.58 -1.48
CA ARG A 66 -20.30 -11.35 -2.47
C ARG A 66 -20.14 -10.71 -3.84
N ASN A 67 -20.61 -11.36 -4.88
CA ASN A 67 -20.56 -10.99 -6.30
C ASN A 67 -21.09 -9.58 -6.64
N ASP A 68 -21.65 -8.87 -5.67
CA ASP A 68 -22.21 -7.50 -5.79
C ASP A 68 -21.23 -6.41 -5.35
N THR A 69 -19.99 -6.75 -4.97
CA THR A 69 -18.97 -5.77 -4.61
C THR A 69 -18.10 -5.39 -5.81
N TYR A 70 -17.53 -4.19 -5.77
CA TYR A 70 -16.79 -3.63 -6.92
C TYR A 70 -15.61 -4.49 -7.36
N LEU A 71 -14.85 -5.08 -6.43
CA LEU A 71 -13.73 -5.96 -6.77
C LEU A 71 -14.16 -7.41 -7.02
N GLY A 72 -15.27 -7.87 -6.46
CA GLY A 72 -15.82 -9.21 -6.67
C GLY A 72 -14.98 -10.39 -6.21
N VAL A 73 -13.89 -10.14 -5.45
CA VAL A 73 -12.93 -11.16 -4.99
C VAL A 73 -12.61 -10.99 -3.51
N ASP A 74 -12.25 -12.08 -2.83
CA ASP A 74 -11.91 -12.05 -1.39
C ASP A 74 -10.52 -11.45 -1.14
N HIS A 75 -9.61 -11.58 -2.10
CA HIS A 75 -8.25 -11.04 -2.04
C HIS A 75 -7.68 -10.89 -3.45
N ALA A 76 -6.79 -9.92 -3.63
CA ALA A 76 -6.17 -9.65 -4.92
C ALA A 76 -4.69 -9.27 -4.75
N TRP A 77 -3.88 -9.71 -5.69
CA TRP A 77 -2.51 -9.27 -5.83
C TRP A 77 -2.42 -8.16 -6.86
N GLY A 78 -1.49 -7.27 -6.65
CA GLY A 78 -1.28 -6.18 -7.57
C GLY A 78 0.04 -5.47 -7.36
N GLY A 79 0.12 -4.30 -7.94
CA GLY A 79 1.26 -3.42 -7.77
C GLY A 79 0.93 -2.02 -8.25
N GLY A 80 1.81 -1.10 -7.93
CA GLY A 80 1.63 0.29 -8.30
C GLY A 80 2.93 1.08 -8.24
N ILE A 81 2.78 2.31 -8.69
CA ILE A 81 3.83 3.31 -8.66
C ILE A 81 3.24 4.60 -8.11
N ASP A 82 4.01 5.31 -7.33
CA ASP A 82 3.68 6.68 -6.95
C ASP A 82 4.89 7.60 -7.08
N ALA A 83 4.60 8.88 -7.30
CA ALA A 83 5.57 9.96 -7.29
C ALA A 83 5.09 11.02 -6.31
N LYS A 84 5.92 11.32 -5.30
CA LYS A 84 5.64 12.27 -4.23
C LYS A 84 6.67 13.38 -4.23
N TYR A 85 6.22 14.60 -4.10
CA TYR A 85 7.07 15.76 -3.85
C TYR A 85 6.88 16.21 -2.41
N PHE A 86 7.95 16.10 -1.62
CA PHE A 86 8.02 16.67 -0.28
C PHE A 86 8.51 18.10 -0.40
N PHE A 87 7.62 19.05 -0.10
CA PHE A 87 7.96 20.47 -0.04
C PHE A 87 8.51 20.89 1.33
N HIS A 88 8.42 19.99 2.28
CA HIS A 88 9.03 20.03 3.61
C HIS A 88 9.28 18.59 4.05
N ARG A 89 10.31 18.33 4.87
CA ARG A 89 10.65 16.96 5.33
C ARG A 89 9.48 16.17 5.91
N TYR A 90 8.44 16.89 6.37
CA TYR A 90 7.25 16.31 6.99
C TYR A 90 6.04 16.21 6.05
N PHE A 91 5.97 17.06 5.01
CA PHE A 91 4.76 17.18 4.19
C PHE A 91 5.06 16.98 2.72
N GLY A 92 4.29 16.11 2.10
CA GLY A 92 4.40 15.83 0.68
C GLY A 92 3.03 15.68 0.02
N VAL A 93 3.01 15.98 -1.27
CA VAL A 93 1.89 15.73 -2.19
C VAL A 93 2.34 14.79 -3.28
N GLY A 94 1.45 13.98 -3.82
CA GLY A 94 1.83 13.03 -4.85
C GLY A 94 0.70 12.54 -5.70
N LEU A 95 1.08 11.79 -6.71
CA LEU A 95 0.18 11.02 -7.56
C LEU A 95 0.51 9.55 -7.42
N GLU A 96 -0.51 8.74 -7.29
CA GLU A 96 -0.41 7.28 -7.14
C GLU A 96 -1.24 6.60 -8.20
N GLY A 97 -0.69 5.54 -8.80
CA GLY A 97 -1.40 4.66 -9.71
C GLY A 97 -1.14 3.20 -9.35
N TYR A 98 -2.19 2.39 -9.30
CA TYR A 98 -2.04 0.96 -9.05
C TYR A 98 -3.05 0.12 -9.83
N ALA A 99 -2.74 -1.17 -9.96
CA ALA A 99 -3.64 -2.16 -10.50
C ALA A 99 -3.62 -3.42 -9.65
N VAL A 100 -4.79 -4.04 -9.48
CA VAL A 100 -4.98 -5.32 -8.77
C VAL A 100 -5.64 -6.32 -9.70
N SER A 101 -5.17 -7.56 -9.64
CA SER A 101 -5.69 -8.68 -10.45
C SER A 101 -6.98 -9.20 -9.82
N LEU A 102 -8.05 -9.21 -10.59
CA LEU A 102 -9.34 -9.76 -10.22
C LEU A 102 -9.44 -11.19 -10.79
N ASN A 103 -9.07 -12.20 -10.01
CA ASN A 103 -9.34 -13.59 -10.36
C ASN A 103 -10.78 -13.91 -9.95
N GLN A 104 -11.71 -13.68 -10.84
CA GLN A 104 -13.10 -14.10 -10.65
C GLN A 104 -13.22 -15.60 -10.92
N ASN A 105 -13.02 -16.42 -9.89
CA ASN A 105 -13.49 -17.79 -9.91
C ASN A 105 -15.02 -17.76 -9.72
N HIS A 106 -15.74 -17.39 -10.77
CA HIS A 106 -17.19 -17.56 -10.78
C HIS A 106 -17.47 -19.04 -10.93
N GLY A 107 -17.97 -19.61 -9.83
CA GLY A 107 -18.44 -20.97 -9.78
C GLY A 107 -19.58 -21.17 -10.75
N VAL A 108 -19.41 -22.19 -11.59
CA VAL A 108 -20.44 -23.07 -12.11
C VAL A 108 -21.57 -22.37 -12.86
N PHE A 109 -21.29 -21.91 -14.07
CA PHE A 109 -22.18 -22.19 -15.16
C PHE A 109 -21.53 -23.25 -16.03
N PHE A 110 -22.25 -24.37 -16.19
CA PHE A 110 -21.86 -25.43 -17.07
C PHE A 110 -21.90 -24.89 -18.52
N ASP A 111 -20.79 -24.38 -18.99
CA ASP A 111 -20.56 -24.25 -20.41
C ASP A 111 -20.12 -25.64 -20.91
N VAL A 112 -20.75 -26.10 -21.94
CA VAL A 112 -20.50 -27.42 -22.59
C VAL A 112 -19.05 -27.48 -23.12
N ASN A 113 -18.27 -26.42 -23.05
CA ASN A 113 -16.92 -26.27 -23.59
C ASN A 113 -15.83 -25.81 -22.63
N GLY A 114 -16.00 -25.98 -21.33
CA GLY A 114 -14.91 -25.84 -20.36
C GLY A 114 -14.72 -24.43 -19.77
N ASN A 115 -14.27 -24.40 -18.55
CA ASN A 115 -13.91 -23.30 -17.67
C ASN A 115 -13.45 -22.03 -18.40
N ARG A 116 -14.25 -21.00 -18.43
CA ARG A 116 -13.81 -19.62 -18.67
C ARG A 116 -13.47 -18.96 -17.33
N SER A 117 -12.21 -18.99 -16.98
CA SER A 117 -11.63 -18.10 -15.99
C SER A 117 -11.46 -16.72 -16.65
N GLU A 118 -12.37 -15.81 -16.45
CA GLU A 118 -12.15 -14.40 -16.86
C GLU A 118 -11.27 -13.73 -15.82
N SER A 119 -10.00 -13.52 -16.16
CA SER A 119 -9.10 -12.70 -15.38
C SER A 119 -9.36 -11.21 -15.70
N GLY A 120 -9.89 -10.49 -14.76
CA GLY A 120 -10.05 -9.03 -14.82
C GLY A 120 -8.93 -8.31 -14.09
N ALA A 121 -8.78 -7.02 -14.33
CA ALA A 121 -7.94 -6.14 -13.55
C ALA A 121 -8.70 -4.87 -13.20
N ALA A 122 -8.57 -4.42 -11.95
CA ALA A 122 -9.04 -3.11 -11.54
C ALA A 122 -7.84 -2.20 -11.28
N GLY A 123 -7.89 -0.98 -11.80
CA GLY A 123 -6.88 0.05 -11.61
C GLY A 123 -7.42 1.25 -10.88
N ALA A 124 -6.54 2.05 -10.28
CA ALA A 124 -6.87 3.31 -9.66
C ALA A 124 -5.80 4.37 -9.92
N ALA A 125 -6.23 5.62 -9.95
CA ALA A 125 -5.36 6.79 -9.96
C ALA A 125 -5.83 7.78 -8.90
N LEU A 126 -4.91 8.22 -8.02
CA LEU A 126 -5.21 9.06 -6.86
C LEU A 126 -4.21 10.20 -6.74
N GLY A 127 -4.70 11.36 -6.27
CA GLY A 127 -3.87 12.38 -5.66
C GLY A 127 -3.72 12.08 -4.17
N THR A 128 -2.52 12.21 -3.62
CA THR A 128 -2.23 11.86 -2.22
C THR A 128 -1.56 13.01 -1.48
N PHE A 129 -1.85 13.12 -0.19
CA PHE A 129 -1.15 13.96 0.76
C PHE A 129 -0.51 13.08 1.83
N THR A 130 0.77 13.29 2.13
CA THR A 130 1.54 12.47 3.07
C THR A 130 2.11 13.35 4.17
N PHE A 131 1.94 12.92 5.42
CA PHE A 131 2.67 13.42 6.57
C PHE A 131 3.68 12.35 7.00
N ARG A 132 4.98 12.68 6.93
CA ARG A 132 6.11 11.82 7.28
C ARG A 132 6.85 12.41 8.46
N TYR A 133 7.23 11.59 9.43
CA TYR A 133 8.01 12.02 10.59
C TYR A 133 9.39 11.33 10.60
N PRO A 134 10.41 11.91 9.95
CA PRO A 134 11.77 11.39 10.02
C PRO A 134 12.30 11.46 11.46
N ILE A 135 12.69 10.31 12.01
CA ILE A 135 13.29 10.27 13.34
C ILE A 135 14.72 10.81 13.24
N PRO A 136 15.10 11.80 14.07
CA PRO A 136 16.44 12.40 14.02
C PRO A 136 17.56 11.35 14.13
N CYS A 137 18.59 11.50 13.34
CA CYS A 137 19.77 10.60 13.28
C CYS A 137 19.42 9.13 12.94
N SER A 138 18.24 8.87 12.41
CA SER A 138 17.75 7.54 12.08
C SER A 138 17.41 7.42 10.59
N ARG A 139 17.52 6.20 10.10
CA ARG A 139 17.08 5.81 8.74
C ARG A 139 15.57 5.55 8.64
N PHE A 140 14.84 5.71 9.74
CA PHE A 140 13.45 5.34 9.88
C PHE A 140 12.54 6.55 9.91
N ALA A 141 11.47 6.53 9.12
CA ALA A 141 10.44 7.55 9.10
C ALA A 141 9.05 6.93 9.02
N PRO A 142 8.27 6.93 10.09
CA PRO A 142 6.85 6.63 10.03
C PRO A 142 6.11 7.72 9.25
N TYR A 143 5.02 7.32 8.58
CA TYR A 143 4.17 8.26 7.86
C TYR A 143 2.71 7.84 7.88
N VAL A 144 1.85 8.82 7.67
CA VAL A 144 0.43 8.63 7.37
C VAL A 144 0.09 9.38 6.10
N PHE A 145 -0.93 8.91 5.39
CA PHE A 145 -1.33 9.54 4.14
C PHE A 145 -2.83 9.41 3.93
N ALA A 146 -3.36 10.32 3.13
CA ALA A 146 -4.71 10.27 2.61
C ALA A 146 -4.71 10.67 1.14
N GLY A 147 -5.64 10.12 0.39
CA GLY A 147 -5.76 10.38 -1.04
C GLY A 147 -7.18 10.24 -1.54
N ALA A 148 -7.42 10.80 -2.70
CA ALA A 148 -8.68 10.66 -3.41
C ALA A 148 -8.45 10.59 -4.92
N GLY A 149 -9.32 9.86 -5.62
CA GLY A 149 -9.19 9.69 -7.05
C GLY A 149 -10.32 8.87 -7.66
N ALA A 150 -9.98 8.14 -8.71
CA ALA A 150 -10.90 7.29 -9.42
C ALA A 150 -10.35 5.87 -9.56
N MET A 151 -11.24 4.91 -9.49
CA MET A 151 -10.98 3.49 -9.70
C MET A 151 -11.81 2.99 -10.88
N PHE A 152 -11.21 2.14 -11.72
CA PHE A 152 -11.77 1.64 -12.97
C PHE A 152 -11.47 0.14 -13.15
N GLY A 153 -12.24 -0.53 -14.00
CA GLY A 153 -12.05 -1.93 -14.32
C GLY A 153 -12.81 -2.92 -13.45
N GLY A 154 -13.44 -2.45 -12.35
CA GLY A 154 -14.31 -3.28 -11.52
C GLY A 154 -15.78 -3.06 -11.81
N GLY A 155 -16.68 -3.76 -11.09
CA GLY A 155 -18.13 -3.56 -11.14
C GLY A 155 -18.83 -4.20 -12.35
N GLY A 156 -18.12 -4.99 -13.15
CA GLY A 156 -18.74 -5.76 -14.24
C GLY A 156 -19.78 -6.72 -13.67
N ARG A 157 -21.04 -6.58 -14.14
CA ARG A 157 -22.10 -7.55 -13.85
C ARG A 157 -22.35 -8.38 -15.07
N GLU A 158 -22.42 -9.66 -14.87
CA GLU A 158 -22.91 -10.58 -15.89
C GLU A 158 -24.45 -10.51 -15.91
N GLU A 159 -25.02 -9.96 -16.97
CA GLU A 159 -26.45 -9.90 -17.17
C GLU A 159 -26.84 -11.11 -18.04
N LEU A 160 -27.57 -12.04 -17.43
CA LEU A 160 -28.10 -13.19 -18.15
C LEU A 160 -29.24 -12.75 -19.09
N ILE A 161 -29.11 -13.07 -20.36
CA ILE A 161 -30.14 -12.82 -21.35
C ILE A 161 -31.02 -14.08 -21.41
N PHE A 162 -32.30 -13.92 -21.06
CA PHE A 162 -33.29 -14.96 -21.11
C PHE A 162 -34.07 -14.88 -22.43
N ALA A 163 -34.33 -16.05 -23.06
CA ALA A 163 -35.30 -16.15 -24.12
C ALA A 163 -36.72 -16.04 -23.57
N SER A 164 -37.69 -15.82 -24.45
CA SER A 164 -39.12 -15.70 -24.09
C SER A 164 -39.75 -16.96 -23.48
N ASP A 165 -39.08 -18.09 -23.58
CA ASP A 165 -39.38 -19.38 -22.96
C ASP A 165 -38.73 -19.59 -21.59
N GLY A 166 -37.90 -18.63 -21.14
CA GLY A 166 -37.20 -18.67 -19.86
C GLY A 166 -35.83 -19.32 -19.90
N ASP A 167 -35.38 -19.80 -21.05
CA ASP A 167 -34.06 -20.37 -21.21
C ASP A 167 -32.98 -19.28 -21.31
N VAL A 168 -31.79 -19.54 -20.71
CA VAL A 168 -30.62 -18.62 -20.79
C VAL A 168 -30.01 -18.77 -22.18
N ILE A 169 -30.16 -17.74 -23.01
CA ILE A 169 -29.63 -17.71 -24.38
C ILE A 169 -28.26 -17.01 -24.49
N GLY A 170 -27.81 -16.37 -23.44
CA GLY A 170 -26.50 -15.69 -23.42
C GLY A 170 -26.24 -14.94 -22.13
N ALA A 171 -25.00 -14.54 -21.96
CA ALA A 171 -24.58 -13.64 -20.91
C ALA A 171 -23.94 -12.41 -21.55
N ARG A 172 -24.36 -11.23 -21.13
CA ARG A 172 -23.77 -9.95 -21.53
C ARG A 172 -22.95 -9.41 -20.37
N ASN A 173 -21.67 -9.20 -20.62
CA ASN A 173 -20.82 -8.54 -19.63
C ASN A 173 -21.16 -7.04 -19.64
N SER A 174 -21.73 -6.53 -18.56
CA SER A 174 -21.95 -5.11 -18.33
C SER A 174 -20.59 -4.49 -18.04
N GLY A 175 -20.15 -3.58 -18.91
CA GLY A 175 -18.80 -3.01 -18.92
C GLY A 175 -18.29 -2.48 -17.56
N SER A 176 -17.01 -2.20 -17.49
CA SER A 176 -16.35 -1.67 -16.29
C SER A 176 -16.96 -0.34 -15.85
N GLU A 177 -17.21 -0.19 -14.56
CA GLU A 177 -17.77 1.02 -13.95
C GLU A 177 -16.65 1.82 -13.27
N THR A 178 -16.56 3.11 -13.56
CA THR A 178 -15.63 4.01 -12.87
C THR A 178 -16.27 4.53 -11.60
N LYS A 179 -15.58 4.42 -10.46
CA LYS A 179 -16.04 4.91 -9.15
C LYS A 179 -15.03 5.83 -8.51
N ALA A 180 -15.51 6.81 -7.77
CA ALA A 180 -14.66 7.61 -6.89
C ALA A 180 -14.08 6.71 -5.79
N VAL A 181 -12.81 6.89 -5.48
CA VAL A 181 -12.11 6.20 -4.40
C VAL A 181 -11.45 7.21 -3.47
N GLY A 182 -11.64 7.00 -2.17
CA GLY A 182 -10.88 7.64 -1.11
C GLY A 182 -9.94 6.61 -0.48
N GLN A 183 -8.74 7.02 -0.13
CA GLN A 183 -7.73 6.17 0.49
C GLN A 183 -7.14 6.88 1.71
N PHE A 184 -6.91 6.15 2.78
CA PHE A 184 -6.12 6.63 3.91
C PHE A 184 -5.33 5.47 4.51
N GLY A 185 -4.17 5.79 5.07
CA GLY A 185 -3.30 4.74 5.58
C GLY A 185 -2.10 5.28 6.33
N GLY A 186 -1.24 4.36 6.69
CA GLY A 186 0.01 4.68 7.36
C GLY A 186 1.01 3.55 7.25
N GLY A 187 2.26 3.90 7.45
CA GLY A 187 3.35 2.96 7.33
C GLY A 187 4.67 3.56 7.76
N PHE A 188 5.72 3.02 7.23
CA PHE A 188 7.08 3.49 7.51
C PHE A 188 7.97 3.35 6.29
N GLU A 189 8.97 4.21 6.24
CA GLU A 189 10.07 4.18 5.29
C GLU A 189 11.38 3.93 6.02
N VAL A 190 12.23 3.06 5.45
CA VAL A 190 13.59 2.81 5.95
C VAL A 190 14.58 3.10 4.84
N ARG A 191 15.46 4.08 5.03
CA ARG A 191 16.51 4.43 4.06
C ARG A 191 17.76 3.58 4.24
N PHE A 192 18.20 2.91 3.18
CA PHE A 192 19.49 2.22 3.13
C PHE A 192 20.61 3.19 2.76
N THR A 193 20.31 4.07 1.82
CA THR A 193 21.12 5.23 1.45
C THR A 193 20.23 6.47 1.45
N PRO A 194 20.75 7.70 1.38
CA PRO A 194 19.92 8.89 1.23
C PRO A 194 18.99 8.85 0.01
N ALA A 195 19.35 8.08 -1.02
CA ALA A 195 18.58 7.98 -2.27
C ALA A 195 17.70 6.73 -2.38
N ILE A 196 17.97 5.65 -1.62
CA ILE A 196 17.27 4.36 -1.77
C ILE A 196 16.76 3.89 -0.42
N GLY A 197 15.50 3.52 -0.37
CA GLY A 197 14.83 2.98 0.82
C GLY A 197 13.82 1.90 0.49
N LEU A 198 13.22 1.38 1.55
CA LEU A 198 12.09 0.45 1.54
C LEU A 198 10.90 1.14 2.18
N MET A 199 9.74 0.98 1.58
CA MET A 199 8.47 1.39 2.14
C MET A 199 7.58 0.19 2.47
N ASN A 200 6.87 0.28 3.59
CA ASN A 200 5.83 -0.67 3.94
C ASN A 200 4.67 0.09 4.57
N ASP A 201 3.47 -0.16 4.10
CA ASP A 201 2.28 0.47 4.66
C ASP A 201 1.02 -0.38 4.54
N PHE A 202 0.02 0.07 5.24
CA PHE A 202 -1.34 -0.40 5.14
C PHE A 202 -2.25 0.77 4.77
N SER A 203 -3.15 0.56 3.83
CA SER A 203 -4.17 1.53 3.47
C SER A 203 -5.57 0.93 3.50
N TRP A 204 -6.53 1.78 3.79
CA TRP A 204 -7.95 1.50 3.67
C TRP A 204 -8.53 2.29 2.51
N ASN A 205 -9.21 1.61 1.60
CA ASN A 205 -9.78 2.18 0.39
C ASN A 205 -11.30 2.17 0.49
N VAL A 206 -11.91 3.32 0.28
CA VAL A 206 -13.36 3.52 0.29
C VAL A 206 -13.80 3.81 -1.13
N VAL A 207 -14.55 2.89 -1.74
CA VAL A 207 -14.95 2.95 -3.16
C VAL A 207 -16.47 3.05 -3.25
N GLY A 208 -16.99 4.22 -3.60
CA GLY A 208 -18.38 4.45 -4.01
C GLY A 208 -19.47 3.82 -3.13
N GLY A 209 -19.26 3.75 -1.80
CA GLY A 209 -20.21 3.21 -0.83
C GLY A 209 -19.61 2.19 0.15
N PRO A 210 -20.29 1.91 1.28
CA PRO A 210 -19.71 1.15 2.38
C PRO A 210 -19.41 -0.32 2.08
N LYS A 211 -20.03 -0.91 1.07
CA LYS A 211 -19.86 -2.33 0.70
C LYS A 211 -18.61 -2.60 -0.16
N ASN A 212 -17.99 -1.57 -0.72
CA ASN A 212 -16.90 -1.70 -1.68
C ASN A 212 -15.52 -1.41 -1.07
N ASN A 213 -15.45 -1.27 0.24
CA ASN A 213 -14.21 -0.92 0.94
C ASN A 213 -13.26 -2.11 1.03
N PHE A 214 -11.97 -1.85 0.94
CA PHE A 214 -10.95 -2.89 1.07
C PHE A 214 -9.67 -2.35 1.70
N GLY A 215 -8.95 -3.23 2.41
CA GLY A 215 -7.62 -2.96 2.92
C GLY A 215 -6.55 -3.37 1.92
N MET A 216 -5.43 -2.65 1.88
CA MET A 216 -4.25 -3.02 1.12
C MET A 216 -3.02 -3.00 2.02
N VAL A 217 -2.20 -4.05 1.94
CA VAL A 217 -0.83 -4.05 2.44
C VAL A 217 0.10 -3.82 1.27
N ARG A 218 1.02 -2.87 1.39
CA ARG A 218 1.97 -2.51 0.33
C ARG A 218 3.39 -2.65 0.84
N SER A 219 4.27 -3.13 -0.01
CA SER A 219 5.71 -3.18 0.24
C SER A 219 6.46 -2.88 -1.05
N GLY A 220 7.47 -2.02 -0.97
CA GLY A 220 8.16 -1.58 -2.17
C GLY A 220 9.44 -0.81 -1.91
N ILE A 221 10.05 -0.39 -3.00
CA ILE A 221 11.31 0.37 -3.03
C ILE A 221 10.97 1.85 -3.24
N THR A 222 11.65 2.69 -2.45
CA THR A 222 11.64 4.15 -2.59
C THR A 222 12.94 4.62 -3.21
N ILE A 223 12.85 5.47 -4.24
CA ILE A 223 13.98 6.19 -4.84
C ILE A 223 13.75 7.67 -4.61
N ALA A 224 14.68 8.31 -3.88
CA ALA A 224 14.64 9.74 -3.55
C ALA A 224 15.75 10.52 -4.25
N PHE A 225 15.44 11.75 -4.70
CA PHE A 225 16.39 12.62 -5.39
C PHE A 225 16.03 14.11 -5.23
#